data_6a51fa0b369432a744ec4bf90cc12528
#
_entry.id   6a51fa0b369432a744ec4bf90cc12528
#
_cell.length_a   1.000
_cell.length_b   1.000
_cell.length_c   1.000
_cell.angle_alpha   90.00
_cell.angle_beta   90.00
_cell.angle_gamma   90.00
#
_symmetry.space_group_name_H-M   'P 1'
#
loop_
_entity.id
_entity.type
_entity.pdbx_description
1 polymer ?
#
loop_
_entity_poly.entity_id
_entity_poly.type
_entity_poly.pdbx_seq_one_letter_code
_entity_poly.pdbx_strand_id
1 'polypeptide(L)'
;PDYSSAASDVYKRQIILCVPVGQMQAVTQRLKKIIEPGTTITDVGSVKLSVIEEIESNIESVGGKYVPSHPIAGTERSGPDAGYAGLFEGRWCILTPTRKTNKKALNSLETFWKFLGMQTKIMTPEHHDLVLAVTSHAPHLIAYTMVGVVDDLETVTKSEIINYSAAGFRDFTRIAASDPVMWRDIFLNNQDAHLEVLGRFTEELFSLQRAIRKKDGEYLLKYFERTRSIRKGIVAAGQDTGTPNFGRD
;
A
#
# COMPACT_ATOMS: atom_id res chain seq x y z
N PRO A 1 -25.56 2.42 16.72
CA PRO A 1 -26.06 1.08 16.80
C PRO A 1 -24.99 0.16 17.35
N ASP A 2 -25.29 -0.47 18.51
CA ASP A 2 -24.45 -1.51 19.11
C ASP A 2 -24.41 -2.73 18.18
N TYR A 3 -23.30 -2.92 17.48
CA TYR A 3 -23.04 -4.13 16.73
C TYR A 3 -22.38 -5.22 17.56
N SER A 4 -22.70 -5.32 18.84
CA SER A 4 -22.36 -6.50 19.63
C SER A 4 -23.34 -7.61 19.29
N SER A 5 -23.07 -8.37 18.23
CA SER A 5 -23.75 -9.64 18.07
C SER A 5 -23.23 -10.61 19.14
N ALA A 6 -24.09 -11.44 19.73
CA ALA A 6 -23.73 -12.45 20.72
C ALA A 6 -22.61 -13.42 20.23
N ALA A 7 -22.35 -13.49 18.91
CA ALA A 7 -21.21 -14.16 18.32
C ALA A 7 -19.86 -13.46 18.58
N SER A 8 -19.85 -12.20 19.04
CA SER A 8 -18.62 -11.46 19.35
C SER A 8 -18.00 -11.84 20.70
N ASP A 9 -18.73 -12.47 21.58
CA ASP A 9 -18.29 -12.81 22.94
C ASP A 9 -17.69 -14.21 23.07
N VAL A 10 -17.72 -15.00 21.98
CA VAL A 10 -17.15 -16.35 21.98
C VAL A 10 -15.69 -16.29 21.53
N TYR A 11 -14.76 -16.44 22.47
CA TYR A 11 -13.32 -16.72 22.33
C TYR A 11 -12.69 -16.32 20.99
N LYS A 12 -12.43 -15.05 20.81
CA LYS A 12 -11.71 -14.56 19.63
C LYS A 12 -10.24 -14.94 19.75
N ARG A 13 -9.80 -15.90 18.95
CA ARG A 13 -8.40 -16.31 18.88
C ARG A 13 -7.54 -15.38 18.04
N GLN A 14 -8.17 -14.50 17.24
CA GLN A 14 -7.50 -13.56 16.35
C GLN A 14 -8.18 -12.20 16.38
N ILE A 15 -7.36 -11.16 16.31
CA ILE A 15 -7.80 -9.76 16.14
C ILE A 15 -7.05 -9.20 14.95
N ILE A 16 -7.79 -8.62 13.99
CA ILE A 16 -7.21 -7.97 12.81
C ILE A 16 -7.45 -6.46 12.96
N LEU A 17 -6.38 -5.69 12.97
CA LEU A 17 -6.43 -4.23 13.06
C LEU A 17 -6.61 -3.64 11.65
N CYS A 18 -7.83 -3.24 11.32
CA CYS A 18 -8.21 -2.66 10.04
C CYS A 18 -8.48 -1.15 10.18
N VAL A 19 -7.56 -0.43 10.79
CA VAL A 19 -7.64 1.02 11.01
C VAL A 19 -6.47 1.72 10.31
N PRO A 20 -6.57 3.02 9.99
CA PRO A 20 -5.44 3.78 9.48
C PRO A 20 -4.20 3.66 10.36
N VAL A 21 -3.02 3.70 9.74
CA VAL A 21 -1.73 3.51 10.42
C VAL A 21 -1.61 4.43 11.65
N GLY A 22 -1.90 5.71 11.52
CA GLY A 22 -1.83 6.67 12.62
C GLY A 22 -2.82 6.44 13.77
N GLN A 23 -3.73 5.45 13.65
CA GLN A 23 -4.68 5.08 14.72
C GLN A 23 -4.33 3.76 15.42
N MET A 24 -3.36 3.02 14.91
CA MET A 24 -3.06 1.66 15.39
C MET A 24 -2.60 1.65 16.83
N GLN A 25 -1.76 2.59 17.23
CA GLN A 25 -1.28 2.72 18.61
C GLN A 25 -2.45 2.97 19.57
N ALA A 26 -3.31 3.94 19.27
CA ALA A 26 -4.45 4.29 20.14
C ALA A 26 -5.45 3.13 20.28
N VAL A 27 -5.74 2.43 19.18
CA VAL A 27 -6.61 1.25 19.19
C VAL A 27 -5.98 0.13 20.00
N THR A 28 -4.70 -0.15 19.80
CA THR A 28 -3.99 -1.21 20.53
C THR A 28 -3.97 -0.94 22.04
N GLN A 29 -3.77 0.31 22.47
CA GLN A 29 -3.83 0.69 23.88
C GLN A 29 -5.22 0.39 24.51
N ARG A 30 -6.29 0.61 23.78
CA ARG A 30 -7.65 0.26 24.24
C ARG A 30 -7.84 -1.25 24.30
N LEU A 31 -7.34 -1.98 23.30
CA LEU A 31 -7.44 -3.44 23.22
C LEU A 31 -6.67 -4.16 24.35
N LYS A 32 -5.62 -3.55 24.92
CA LYS A 32 -4.87 -4.15 26.05
C LYS A 32 -5.74 -4.64 27.19
N LYS A 33 -6.90 -4.03 27.39
CA LYS A 33 -7.84 -4.37 28.47
C LYS A 33 -8.66 -5.63 28.19
N ILE A 34 -8.72 -6.06 26.93
CA ILE A 34 -9.58 -7.15 26.46
C ILE A 34 -8.81 -8.26 25.71
N ILE A 35 -7.52 -8.04 25.43
CA ILE A 35 -6.66 -9.08 24.84
C ILE A 35 -6.42 -10.16 25.90
N GLU A 36 -6.80 -11.39 25.57
CA GLU A 36 -6.46 -12.56 26.37
C GLU A 36 -5.06 -13.09 26.00
N PRO A 37 -4.30 -13.62 26.99
CA PRO A 37 -3.01 -14.24 26.70
C PRO A 37 -3.13 -15.34 25.64
N GLY A 38 -2.25 -15.29 24.64
CA GLY A 38 -2.27 -16.25 23.53
C GLY A 38 -3.09 -15.82 22.32
N THR A 39 -3.88 -14.75 22.39
CA THR A 39 -4.59 -14.17 21.23
C THR A 39 -3.59 -13.73 20.17
N THR A 40 -3.82 -14.10 18.92
CA THR A 40 -3.05 -13.62 17.78
C THR A 40 -3.59 -12.27 17.30
N ILE A 41 -2.74 -11.27 17.23
CA ILE A 41 -3.10 -9.95 16.72
C ILE A 41 -2.30 -9.70 15.43
N THR A 42 -2.97 -9.23 14.40
CA THR A 42 -2.35 -8.79 13.15
C THR A 42 -2.91 -7.45 12.72
N ASP A 43 -2.19 -6.77 11.87
CA ASP A 43 -2.64 -5.53 11.21
C ASP A 43 -2.66 -5.69 9.70
N VAL A 44 -3.32 -4.77 9.01
CA VAL A 44 -3.37 -4.68 7.54
C VAL A 44 -2.70 -3.41 7.03
N GLY A 45 -1.89 -2.76 7.85
CA GLY A 45 -1.26 -1.48 7.53
C GLY A 45 -0.32 -1.54 6.33
N SER A 46 -0.27 -0.46 5.57
CA SER A 46 0.53 -0.33 4.36
C SER A 46 2.01 -0.06 4.63
N VAL A 47 2.39 0.23 5.87
CA VAL A 47 3.78 0.38 6.36
C VAL A 47 3.99 -0.53 7.56
N LYS A 48 5.20 -1.05 7.75
CA LYS A 48 5.46 -2.08 8.77
C LYS A 48 6.39 -1.65 9.88
N LEU A 49 7.50 -0.98 9.58
CA LEU A 49 8.48 -0.60 10.61
C LEU A 49 7.83 0.23 11.73
N SER A 50 7.23 1.36 11.40
CA SER A 50 6.61 2.25 12.38
C SER A 50 5.49 1.57 13.16
N VAL A 51 4.65 0.79 12.48
CA VAL A 51 3.55 0.05 13.14
C VAL A 51 4.09 -0.97 14.13
N ILE A 52 5.12 -1.73 13.77
CA ILE A 52 5.75 -2.70 14.67
C ILE A 52 6.32 -1.99 15.90
N GLU A 53 7.06 -0.90 15.71
CA GLU A 53 7.65 -0.11 16.81
C GLU A 53 6.59 0.41 17.78
N GLU A 54 5.46 0.85 17.27
CA GLU A 54 4.37 1.43 18.08
C GLU A 54 3.57 0.40 18.86
N ILE A 55 3.30 -0.80 18.29
CA ILE A 55 2.28 -1.69 18.84
C ILE A 55 2.79 -3.04 19.34
N GLU A 56 3.94 -3.55 18.86
CA GLU A 56 4.43 -4.90 19.20
C GLU A 56 4.59 -5.07 20.71
N SER A 57 5.32 -4.18 21.37
CA SER A 57 5.57 -4.24 22.80
C SER A 57 4.28 -4.12 23.63
N ASN A 58 3.32 -3.35 23.16
CA ASN A 58 2.03 -3.17 23.80
C ASN A 58 1.21 -4.47 23.81
N ILE A 59 1.19 -5.18 22.68
CA ILE A 59 0.50 -6.46 22.52
C ILE A 59 1.17 -7.55 23.37
N GLU A 60 2.49 -7.63 23.31
CA GLU A 60 3.27 -8.62 24.06
C GLU A 60 3.14 -8.46 25.57
N SER A 61 3.04 -7.21 26.07
CA SER A 61 2.91 -6.92 27.50
C SER A 61 1.66 -7.52 28.16
N VAL A 62 0.66 -7.89 27.37
CA VAL A 62 -0.59 -8.53 27.84
C VAL A 62 -0.66 -10.01 27.38
N GLY A 63 0.44 -10.59 26.92
CA GLY A 63 0.51 -11.97 26.48
C GLY A 63 -0.08 -12.23 25.09
N GLY A 64 -0.40 -11.21 24.33
CA GLY A 64 -0.80 -11.31 22.93
C GLY A 64 0.38 -11.76 22.04
N LYS A 65 0.06 -12.28 20.85
CA LYS A 65 1.04 -12.70 19.83
C LYS A 65 0.88 -11.85 18.60
N TYR A 66 1.78 -10.89 18.41
CA TYR A 66 1.72 -10.03 17.24
C TYR A 66 2.36 -10.68 16.02
N VAL A 67 1.67 -10.59 14.89
CA VAL A 67 2.14 -11.03 13.57
C VAL A 67 1.83 -9.92 12.58
N PRO A 68 2.79 -9.08 12.20
CA PRO A 68 2.57 -8.01 11.24
C PRO A 68 2.23 -8.57 9.86
N SER A 69 1.21 -8.01 9.20
CA SER A 69 0.85 -8.38 7.84
C SER A 69 0.38 -7.18 7.02
N HIS A 70 0.42 -7.34 5.70
CA HIS A 70 -0.11 -6.37 4.75
C HIS A 70 -0.71 -7.10 3.56
N PRO A 71 -2.03 -7.28 3.50
CA PRO A 71 -2.72 -7.74 2.31
C PRO A 71 -2.69 -6.61 1.25
N ILE A 72 -2.04 -6.88 0.11
CA ILE A 72 -1.95 -5.96 -1.02
C ILE A 72 -3.26 -6.04 -1.81
N ALA A 73 -4.30 -5.50 -1.22
CA ALA A 73 -5.65 -5.53 -1.76
C ALA A 73 -6.38 -4.22 -1.40
N GLY A 74 -7.30 -3.81 -2.25
CA GLY A 74 -8.07 -2.58 -2.08
C GLY A 74 -8.27 -1.83 -3.38
N THR A 75 -9.09 -0.80 -3.30
CA THR A 75 -9.37 0.17 -4.36
C THR A 75 -9.14 1.57 -3.82
N GLU A 76 -9.34 2.58 -4.66
CA GLU A 76 -9.35 4.00 -4.23
C GLU A 76 -10.51 4.34 -3.29
N ARG A 77 -11.49 3.45 -3.11
CA ARG A 77 -12.63 3.62 -2.20
C ARG A 77 -12.27 3.17 -0.79
N SER A 78 -12.79 3.87 0.20
CA SER A 78 -12.56 3.59 1.63
C SER A 78 -13.82 3.16 2.34
N GLY A 79 -13.64 2.51 3.49
CA GLY A 79 -14.73 2.10 4.38
C GLY A 79 -15.29 0.71 4.08
N PRO A 80 -16.17 0.20 4.98
CA PRO A 80 -16.69 -1.16 4.90
C PRO A 80 -17.54 -1.42 3.66
N ASP A 81 -18.20 -0.40 3.13
CA ASP A 81 -19.04 -0.51 1.92
C ASP A 81 -18.21 -0.66 0.62
N ALA A 82 -16.89 -0.44 0.68
CA ALA A 82 -15.98 -0.71 -0.41
C ALA A 82 -15.56 -2.18 -0.52
N GLY A 83 -15.93 -3.01 0.47
CA GLY A 83 -15.63 -4.44 0.48
C GLY A 83 -16.51 -5.21 -0.50
N TYR A 84 -15.93 -6.22 -1.15
CA TYR A 84 -16.64 -7.15 -2.03
C TYR A 84 -16.09 -8.56 -1.90
N ALA A 85 -16.91 -9.54 -2.25
CA ALA A 85 -16.47 -10.94 -2.35
C ALA A 85 -15.36 -11.05 -3.41
N GLY A 86 -14.31 -11.82 -3.11
CA GLY A 86 -13.17 -11.97 -4.01
C GLY A 86 -12.09 -10.88 -3.89
N LEU A 87 -12.24 -9.90 -2.99
CA LEU A 87 -11.22 -8.84 -2.78
C LEU A 87 -9.80 -9.38 -2.64
N PHE A 88 -9.64 -10.54 -2.03
CA PHE A 88 -8.37 -11.16 -1.71
C PHE A 88 -7.90 -12.21 -2.73
N GLU A 89 -8.77 -12.67 -3.63
CA GLU A 89 -8.46 -13.74 -4.57
C GLU A 89 -7.28 -13.39 -5.47
N GLY A 90 -6.27 -14.26 -5.49
CA GLY A 90 -5.06 -14.11 -6.29
C GLY A 90 -4.13 -12.97 -5.87
N ARG A 91 -4.48 -12.21 -4.82
CA ARG A 91 -3.66 -11.10 -4.31
C ARG A 91 -2.57 -11.59 -3.36
N TRP A 92 -1.59 -10.74 -3.13
CA TRP A 92 -0.50 -11.02 -2.20
C TRP A 92 -0.81 -10.49 -0.80
N CYS A 93 -0.49 -11.31 0.21
CA CYS A 93 -0.35 -10.86 1.59
C CYS A 93 1.11 -10.99 2.03
N ILE A 94 1.72 -9.88 2.41
CA ILE A 94 3.08 -9.86 2.91
C ILE A 94 3.05 -10.00 4.43
N LEU A 95 3.81 -10.96 4.96
CA LEU A 95 4.00 -11.16 6.39
C LEU A 95 5.42 -10.69 6.75
N THR A 96 5.53 -9.86 7.77
CA THR A 96 6.82 -9.28 8.18
C THR A 96 7.18 -9.64 9.62
N PRO A 97 7.42 -10.94 9.91
CA PRO A 97 7.70 -11.39 11.26
C PRO A 97 8.98 -10.76 11.80
N THR A 98 8.94 -10.35 13.08
CA THR A 98 10.11 -9.93 13.85
C THR A 98 10.79 -11.14 14.52
N ARG A 99 11.90 -10.89 15.20
CA ARG A 99 12.55 -11.93 16.02
C ARG A 99 11.68 -12.44 17.17
N LYS A 100 10.69 -11.65 17.60
CA LYS A 100 9.77 -11.97 18.68
C LYS A 100 8.51 -12.70 18.19
N THR A 101 8.22 -12.64 16.90
CA THR A 101 7.00 -13.21 16.34
C THR A 101 6.90 -14.72 16.63
N ASN A 102 5.79 -15.13 17.24
CA ASN A 102 5.53 -16.53 17.56
C ASN A 102 5.29 -17.35 16.28
N LYS A 103 6.11 -18.39 16.07
CA LYS A 103 6.06 -19.23 14.86
C LYS A 103 4.71 -19.92 14.62
N LYS A 104 4.02 -20.36 15.70
CA LYS A 104 2.69 -21.00 15.55
C LYS A 104 1.64 -19.98 15.12
N ALA A 105 1.69 -18.76 15.68
CA ALA A 105 0.80 -17.67 15.28
C ALA A 105 1.06 -17.25 13.83
N LEU A 106 2.32 -17.14 13.41
CA LEU A 106 2.69 -16.84 12.03
C LEU A 106 2.12 -17.88 11.06
N ASN A 107 2.32 -19.16 11.31
CA ASN A 107 1.82 -20.23 10.44
C ASN A 107 0.28 -20.26 10.39
N SER A 108 -0.38 -20.01 11.53
CA SER A 108 -1.84 -19.92 11.58
C SER A 108 -2.38 -18.73 10.76
N LEU A 109 -1.73 -17.57 10.85
CA LEU A 109 -2.11 -16.38 10.08
C LEU A 109 -1.82 -16.57 8.59
N GLU A 110 -0.71 -17.18 8.23
CA GLU A 110 -0.40 -17.53 6.83
C GLU A 110 -1.47 -18.45 6.24
N THR A 111 -1.91 -19.46 6.99
CA THR A 111 -3.00 -20.35 6.60
C THR A 111 -4.32 -19.61 6.43
N PHE A 112 -4.60 -18.66 7.32
CA PHE A 112 -5.81 -17.81 7.23
C PHE A 112 -5.83 -16.98 5.94
N TRP A 113 -4.75 -16.29 5.60
CA TRP A 113 -4.68 -15.51 4.37
C TRP A 113 -4.77 -16.38 3.10
N LYS A 114 -4.12 -17.55 3.11
CA LYS A 114 -4.26 -18.53 2.01
C LYS A 114 -5.70 -19.05 1.87
N PHE A 115 -6.39 -19.27 2.98
CA PHE A 115 -7.80 -19.69 2.97
C PHE A 115 -8.71 -18.62 2.33
N LEU A 116 -8.37 -17.34 2.48
CA LEU A 116 -9.06 -16.23 1.81
C LEU A 116 -8.67 -16.06 0.32
N GLY A 117 -7.88 -16.97 -0.24
CA GLY A 117 -7.46 -16.94 -1.65
C GLY A 117 -6.19 -16.15 -1.93
N MET A 118 -5.49 -15.66 -0.89
CA MET A 118 -4.27 -14.89 -1.07
C MET A 118 -3.03 -15.78 -1.29
N GLN A 119 -2.07 -15.26 -2.04
CA GLN A 119 -0.70 -15.75 -2.02
C GLN A 119 0.04 -15.08 -0.85
N THR A 120 0.94 -15.80 -0.18
CA THR A 120 1.68 -15.23 0.95
C THR A 120 3.17 -15.12 0.65
N LYS A 121 3.80 -14.08 1.17
CA LYS A 121 5.24 -13.88 1.11
C LYS A 121 5.75 -13.38 2.45
N ILE A 122 6.87 -13.95 2.92
CA ILE A 122 7.57 -13.48 4.11
C ILE A 122 8.76 -12.63 3.66
N MET A 123 8.93 -11.47 4.28
CA MET A 123 10.12 -10.61 4.13
C MET A 123 10.35 -9.80 5.41
N THR A 124 11.47 -9.08 5.49
CA THR A 124 11.71 -8.19 6.63
C THR A 124 10.85 -6.92 6.53
N PRO A 125 10.53 -6.27 7.66
CA PRO A 125 9.79 -5.01 7.66
C PRO A 125 10.45 -3.91 6.80
N GLU A 126 11.77 -3.78 6.90
CA GLU A 126 12.56 -2.79 6.14
C GLU A 126 12.44 -3.04 4.64
N HIS A 127 12.57 -4.30 4.22
CA HIS A 127 12.44 -4.67 2.80
C HIS A 127 11.02 -4.43 2.29
N HIS A 128 10.01 -4.75 3.11
CA HIS A 128 8.61 -4.46 2.80
C HIS A 128 8.42 -2.97 2.54
N ASP A 129 8.86 -2.11 3.46
CA ASP A 129 8.62 -0.68 3.40
C ASP A 129 9.34 -0.03 2.20
N LEU A 130 10.53 -0.51 1.84
CA LEU A 130 11.23 -0.08 0.62
C LEU A 130 10.51 -0.56 -0.65
N VAL A 131 10.09 -1.83 -0.72
CA VAL A 131 9.37 -2.37 -1.89
C VAL A 131 8.07 -1.60 -2.11
N LEU A 132 7.30 -1.37 -1.06
CA LEU A 132 6.02 -0.65 -1.16
C LEU A 132 6.22 0.85 -1.45
N ALA A 133 7.29 1.46 -0.96
CA ALA A 133 7.65 2.83 -1.33
C ALA A 133 7.83 2.97 -2.84
N VAL A 134 8.48 2.00 -3.50
CA VAL A 134 8.71 2.01 -4.96
C VAL A 134 7.46 1.63 -5.74
N THR A 135 6.78 0.54 -5.35
CA THR A 135 5.76 -0.10 -6.19
C THR A 135 4.35 0.45 -5.99
N SER A 136 4.09 1.09 -4.86
CA SER A 136 2.78 1.62 -4.50
C SER A 136 2.83 3.11 -4.12
N HIS A 137 3.66 3.48 -3.14
CA HIS A 137 3.55 4.79 -2.52
C HIS A 137 4.06 5.92 -3.42
N ALA A 138 5.24 5.78 -4.03
CA ALA A 138 5.74 6.78 -4.97
C ALA A 138 4.82 7.01 -6.18
N PRO A 139 4.25 5.97 -6.83
CA PRO A 139 3.23 6.18 -7.85
C PRO A 139 2.05 7.05 -7.41
N HIS A 140 1.53 6.86 -6.19
CA HIS A 140 0.46 7.71 -5.67
C HIS A 140 0.92 9.15 -5.45
N LEU A 141 2.10 9.36 -4.87
CA LEU A 141 2.66 10.71 -4.67
C LEU A 141 2.81 11.45 -6.00
N ILE A 142 3.33 10.75 -7.03
CA ILE A 142 3.50 11.31 -8.36
C ILE A 142 2.15 11.65 -9.00
N ALA A 143 1.14 10.79 -8.82
CA ALA A 143 -0.21 11.04 -9.30
C ALA A 143 -0.83 12.29 -8.64
N TYR A 144 -0.73 12.42 -7.31
CA TYR A 144 -1.15 13.64 -6.60
C TYR A 144 -0.41 14.88 -7.09
N THR A 145 0.91 14.78 -7.26
CA THR A 145 1.74 15.89 -7.76
C THR A 145 1.34 16.29 -9.17
N MET A 146 1.05 15.32 -10.04
CA MET A 146 0.62 15.60 -11.41
C MET A 146 -0.71 16.35 -11.47
N VAL A 147 -1.65 16.00 -10.60
CA VAL A 147 -2.92 16.74 -10.47
C VAL A 147 -2.67 18.15 -9.93
N GLY A 148 -1.81 18.31 -8.92
CA GLY A 148 -1.44 19.61 -8.36
C GLY A 148 -0.78 20.52 -9.40
N VAL A 149 0.18 20.01 -10.18
CA VAL A 149 0.82 20.79 -11.27
C VAL A 149 -0.20 21.30 -12.29
N VAL A 150 -1.21 20.50 -12.59
CA VAL A 150 -2.25 20.89 -13.54
C VAL A 150 -3.14 22.01 -12.97
N ASP A 151 -3.45 21.96 -11.67
CA ASP A 151 -4.25 23.01 -11.00
C ASP A 151 -3.48 24.35 -10.91
N ASP A 152 -2.15 24.29 -10.81
CA ASP A 152 -1.27 25.48 -10.72
C ASP A 152 -0.97 26.14 -12.08
N LEU A 153 -1.30 25.48 -13.20
CA LEU A 153 -1.07 26.03 -14.53
C LEU A 153 -2.14 27.08 -14.89
N GLU A 154 -1.86 28.37 -14.67
CA GLU A 154 -2.78 29.49 -14.94
C GLU A 154 -3.23 29.59 -16.40
N THR A 155 -2.43 29.05 -17.34
CA THR A 155 -2.70 29.10 -18.78
C THR A 155 -3.64 28.01 -19.28
N VAL A 156 -3.97 27.03 -18.43
CA VAL A 156 -4.86 25.91 -18.76
C VAL A 156 -6.10 25.98 -17.89
N THR A 157 -7.27 26.10 -18.48
CA THR A 157 -8.52 26.20 -17.73
C THR A 157 -8.94 24.83 -17.17
N LYS A 158 -9.62 24.82 -16.02
CA LYS A 158 -10.19 23.57 -15.43
C LYS A 158 -11.10 22.83 -16.41
N SER A 159 -11.83 23.56 -17.24
CA SER A 159 -12.69 22.98 -18.27
C SER A 159 -11.90 22.27 -19.37
N GLU A 160 -10.75 22.81 -19.78
CA GLU A 160 -9.87 22.15 -20.78
C GLU A 160 -9.29 20.87 -20.22
N ILE A 161 -8.86 20.85 -18.96
CA ILE A 161 -8.35 19.66 -18.30
C ILE A 161 -9.43 18.58 -18.27
N ILE A 162 -10.65 18.92 -17.85
CA ILE A 162 -11.77 17.98 -17.77
C ILE A 162 -12.12 17.45 -19.18
N ASN A 163 -12.23 18.34 -20.17
CA ASN A 163 -12.67 17.96 -21.50
C ASN A 163 -11.62 17.21 -22.32
N TYR A 164 -10.33 17.51 -22.11
CA TYR A 164 -9.24 16.95 -22.92
C TYR A 164 -8.42 15.90 -22.19
N SER A 165 -8.80 15.52 -20.96
CA SER A 165 -8.15 14.42 -20.24
C SER A 165 -8.32 13.10 -20.99
N ALA A 166 -7.29 12.74 -21.74
CA ALA A 166 -7.22 11.46 -22.42
C ALA A 166 -6.98 10.30 -21.45
N ALA A 167 -7.09 9.06 -21.93
CA ALA A 167 -6.96 7.84 -21.13
C ALA A 167 -5.68 7.84 -20.27
N GLY A 168 -4.53 8.25 -20.83
CA GLY A 168 -3.27 8.27 -20.09
C GLY A 168 -3.30 9.13 -18.82
N PHE A 169 -3.87 10.34 -18.88
CA PHE A 169 -4.00 11.21 -17.70
C PHE A 169 -4.99 10.62 -16.69
N ARG A 170 -6.19 10.22 -17.16
CA ARG A 170 -7.24 9.65 -16.29
C ARG A 170 -6.77 8.39 -15.57
N ASP A 171 -6.15 7.47 -16.31
CA ASP A 171 -5.71 6.19 -15.76
C ASP A 171 -4.60 6.38 -14.74
N PHE A 172 -3.62 7.24 -15.06
CA PHE A 172 -2.50 7.51 -14.17
C PHE A 172 -2.93 8.27 -12.90
N THR A 173 -3.79 9.30 -13.05
CA THR A 173 -4.21 10.14 -11.92
C THR A 173 -5.40 9.58 -11.13
N ARG A 174 -6.02 8.48 -11.57
CA ARG A 174 -7.14 7.84 -10.86
C ARG A 174 -6.81 7.57 -9.40
N ILE A 175 -5.60 7.11 -9.11
CA ILE A 175 -5.15 6.80 -7.75
C ILE A 175 -5.00 8.03 -6.86
N ALA A 176 -4.94 9.25 -7.41
CA ALA A 176 -4.96 10.49 -6.64
C ALA A 176 -6.35 10.83 -6.05
N ALA A 177 -7.38 10.04 -6.36
CA ALA A 177 -8.70 10.15 -5.71
C ALA A 177 -8.81 9.36 -4.39
N SER A 178 -7.72 8.74 -3.94
CA SER A 178 -7.67 7.95 -2.70
C SER A 178 -7.74 8.84 -1.45
N ASP A 179 -8.04 8.23 -0.30
CA ASP A 179 -8.19 8.93 0.98
C ASP A 179 -6.93 9.71 1.40
N PRO A 180 -7.01 11.04 1.59
CA PRO A 180 -5.83 11.86 1.86
C PRO A 180 -5.25 11.65 3.26
N VAL A 181 -6.06 11.25 4.24
CA VAL A 181 -5.60 10.98 5.62
C VAL A 181 -4.77 9.70 5.65
N MET A 182 -5.24 8.66 4.96
CA MET A 182 -4.50 7.41 4.82
C MET A 182 -3.14 7.64 4.16
N TRP A 183 -3.09 8.39 3.06
CA TRP A 183 -1.85 8.65 2.33
C TRP A 183 -0.88 9.54 3.12
N ARG A 184 -1.39 10.58 3.79
CA ARG A 184 -0.58 11.37 4.74
C ARG A 184 0.11 10.46 5.76
N ASP A 185 -0.64 9.57 6.38
CA ASP A 185 -0.11 8.69 7.42
C ASP A 185 0.92 7.70 6.84
N ILE A 186 0.68 7.14 5.64
CA ILE A 186 1.64 6.28 4.95
C ILE A 186 2.96 7.02 4.70
N PHE A 187 2.91 8.25 4.15
CA PHE A 187 4.14 9.00 3.84
C PHE A 187 4.93 9.39 5.08
N LEU A 188 4.25 9.79 6.14
CA LEU A 188 4.92 10.18 7.38
C LEU A 188 5.49 8.98 8.15
N ASN A 189 4.87 7.81 8.05
CA ASN A 189 5.29 6.60 8.76
C ASN A 189 6.29 5.72 7.99
N ASN A 190 6.67 6.10 6.76
CA ASN A 190 7.72 5.45 5.98
C ASN A 190 8.64 6.50 5.34
N GLN A 191 9.02 7.51 6.11
CA GLN A 191 9.68 8.71 5.62
C GLN A 191 10.99 8.41 4.89
N ASP A 192 11.87 7.61 5.47
CA ASP A 192 13.21 7.37 4.93
C ASP A 192 13.16 6.69 3.55
N ALA A 193 12.36 5.63 3.41
CA ALA A 193 12.20 4.95 2.13
C ALA A 193 11.55 5.86 1.07
N HIS A 194 10.58 6.69 1.47
CA HIS A 194 9.95 7.62 0.54
C HIS A 194 10.92 8.70 0.07
N LEU A 195 11.72 9.27 0.95
CA LEU A 195 12.71 10.30 0.58
C LEU A 195 13.81 9.73 -0.32
N GLU A 196 14.26 8.49 -0.07
CA GLU A 196 15.21 7.82 -0.95
C GLU A 196 14.64 7.63 -2.36
N VAL A 197 13.43 7.08 -2.47
CA VAL A 197 12.78 6.83 -3.76
C VAL A 197 12.49 8.15 -4.49
N LEU A 198 11.99 9.15 -3.78
CA LEU A 198 11.69 10.47 -4.34
C LEU A 198 12.95 11.19 -4.83
N GLY A 199 14.06 11.07 -4.09
CA GLY A 199 15.36 11.62 -4.51
C GLY A 199 15.79 11.02 -5.86
N ARG A 200 15.80 9.69 -5.98
CA ARG A 200 16.13 9.00 -7.23
C ARG A 200 15.19 9.38 -8.39
N PHE A 201 13.89 9.47 -8.12
CA PHE A 201 12.92 9.89 -9.13
C PHE A 201 13.18 11.31 -9.61
N THR A 202 13.51 12.22 -8.72
CA THR A 202 13.82 13.62 -9.04
C THR A 202 15.10 13.73 -9.88
N GLU A 203 16.13 12.96 -9.56
CA GLU A 203 17.38 12.89 -10.36
C GLU A 203 17.12 12.39 -11.79
N GLU A 204 16.30 11.35 -11.94
CA GLU A 204 15.90 10.85 -13.26
C GLU A 204 15.11 11.92 -14.04
N LEU A 205 14.16 12.62 -13.39
CA LEU A 205 13.43 13.73 -14.02
C LEU A 205 14.34 14.86 -14.47
N PHE A 206 15.33 15.25 -13.67
CA PHE A 206 16.31 16.26 -14.08
C PHE A 206 17.15 15.81 -15.27
N SER A 207 17.49 14.53 -15.33
CA SER A 207 18.23 13.97 -16.46
C SER A 207 17.42 14.01 -17.75
N LEU A 208 16.14 13.62 -17.69
CA LEU A 208 15.20 13.72 -18.82
C LEU A 208 14.95 15.17 -19.22
N GLN A 209 14.75 16.08 -18.27
CA GLN A 209 14.58 17.51 -18.54
C GLN A 209 15.80 18.11 -19.28
N ARG A 210 17.01 17.70 -18.86
CA ARG A 210 18.25 18.11 -19.53
C ARG A 210 18.31 17.60 -20.97
N ALA A 211 17.96 16.34 -21.20
CA ALA A 211 17.94 15.76 -22.55
C ALA A 211 16.93 16.49 -23.46
N ILE A 212 15.74 16.79 -22.94
CA ILE A 212 14.73 17.57 -23.68
C ILE A 212 15.26 18.96 -24.06
N ARG A 213 15.86 19.71 -23.11
CA ARG A 213 16.46 21.02 -23.38
C ARG A 213 17.54 20.99 -24.43
N LYS A 214 18.34 19.93 -24.45
CA LYS A 214 19.43 19.72 -25.42
C LYS A 214 18.96 19.10 -26.73
N LYS A 215 17.69 18.72 -26.85
CA LYS A 215 17.12 17.96 -27.96
C LYS A 215 17.89 16.65 -28.23
N ASP A 216 18.36 16.00 -27.16
CA ASP A 216 19.09 14.73 -27.21
C ASP A 216 18.13 13.57 -27.42
N GLY A 217 17.74 13.37 -28.69
CA GLY A 217 16.80 12.32 -29.06
C GLY A 217 17.36 10.91 -28.87
N GLU A 218 18.68 10.73 -28.97
CA GLU A 218 19.33 9.42 -28.81
C GLU A 218 19.25 8.96 -27.34
N TYR A 219 19.54 9.86 -26.38
CA TYR A 219 19.41 9.57 -24.96
C TYR A 219 17.96 9.24 -24.60
N LEU A 220 16.99 10.03 -25.07
CA LEU A 220 15.57 9.79 -24.80
C LEU A 220 15.10 8.44 -25.35
N LEU A 221 15.50 8.11 -26.59
CA LEU A 221 15.14 6.84 -27.20
C LEU A 221 15.67 5.65 -26.39
N LYS A 222 16.96 5.64 -26.05
CA LYS A 222 17.58 4.59 -25.24
C LYS A 222 16.90 4.44 -23.87
N TYR A 223 16.57 5.56 -23.23
CA TYR A 223 15.88 5.56 -21.96
C TYR A 223 14.50 4.91 -22.05
N PHE A 224 13.72 5.30 -23.07
CA PHE A 224 12.37 4.77 -23.26
C PHE A 224 12.36 3.30 -23.69
N GLU A 225 13.33 2.88 -24.52
CA GLU A 225 13.48 1.47 -24.89
C GLU A 225 13.80 0.60 -23.68
N ARG A 226 14.71 1.03 -22.82
CA ARG A 226 15.07 0.36 -21.57
C ARG A 226 13.84 0.21 -20.66
N THR A 227 13.15 1.30 -20.39
CA THR A 227 11.98 1.31 -19.46
C THR A 227 10.80 0.52 -20.04
N ARG A 228 10.58 0.58 -21.37
CA ARG A 228 9.60 -0.24 -22.08
C ARG A 228 9.89 -1.73 -21.94
N SER A 229 11.14 -2.13 -22.03
CA SER A 229 11.55 -3.54 -21.87
C SER A 229 11.25 -4.04 -20.46
N ILE A 230 11.55 -3.23 -19.43
CA ILE A 230 11.22 -3.55 -18.03
C ILE A 230 9.70 -3.72 -17.87
N ARG A 231 8.91 -2.77 -18.39
CA ARG A 231 7.44 -2.85 -18.31
C ARG A 231 6.86 -4.09 -18.98
N LYS A 232 7.39 -4.49 -20.15
CA LYS A 232 7.00 -5.74 -20.80
C LYS A 232 7.30 -6.97 -19.95
N GLY A 233 8.41 -6.97 -19.23
CA GLY A 233 8.74 -8.05 -18.27
C GLY A 233 7.73 -8.15 -17.11
N ILE A 234 7.25 -7.02 -16.60
CA ILE A 234 6.22 -6.99 -15.55
C ILE A 234 4.91 -7.61 -16.04
N VAL A 235 4.47 -7.26 -17.26
CA VAL A 235 3.27 -7.84 -17.88
C VAL A 235 3.45 -9.34 -18.10
N ALA A 236 4.60 -9.77 -18.62
CA ALA A 236 4.89 -11.19 -18.85
C ALA A 236 4.94 -12.02 -17.56
N ALA A 237 5.26 -11.40 -16.42
CA ALA A 237 5.19 -12.02 -15.10
C ALA A 237 3.75 -12.15 -14.54
N GLY A 238 2.71 -11.79 -15.30
CA GLY A 238 1.31 -11.91 -14.89
C GLY A 238 0.86 -10.87 -13.86
N GLN A 239 1.63 -9.79 -13.67
CA GLN A 239 1.27 -8.73 -12.73
C GLN A 239 0.29 -7.70 -13.34
N ASP A 240 -0.04 -7.86 -14.60
CA ASP A 240 -0.96 -7.00 -15.34
C ASP A 240 -1.64 -7.78 -16.47
N THR A 241 -2.83 -7.34 -16.86
CA THR A 241 -3.53 -7.89 -18.01
C THR A 241 -3.29 -7.03 -19.24
N GLY A 242 -3.07 -7.65 -20.40
CA GLY A 242 -2.96 -6.96 -21.68
C GLY A 242 -4.32 -6.47 -22.24
N THR A 243 -5.40 -6.55 -21.44
CA THR A 243 -6.73 -6.10 -21.85
C THR A 243 -6.87 -4.60 -21.73
N PRO A 244 -7.59 -3.94 -22.68
CA PRO A 244 -8.00 -2.55 -22.50
C PRO A 244 -8.69 -2.37 -21.13
N ASN A 245 -8.48 -1.24 -20.46
CA ASN A 245 -8.97 -0.97 -19.10
C ASN A 245 -8.34 -1.85 -17.99
N PHE A 246 -7.18 -2.46 -18.24
CA PHE A 246 -6.49 -3.30 -17.24
C PHE A 246 -7.36 -4.42 -16.66
N GLY A 247 -8.33 -4.96 -17.44
CA GLY A 247 -9.27 -5.97 -16.98
C GLY A 247 -10.28 -5.48 -15.93
N ARG A 248 -10.58 -4.19 -15.95
CA ARG A 248 -11.59 -3.56 -15.09
C ARG A 248 -12.78 -3.20 -15.94
N ASP A 249 -13.90 -3.86 -15.68
CA ASP A 249 -15.23 -3.52 -16.21
C ASP A 249 -15.85 -2.35 -15.43
#